data_aac5fa476e1b446fbfb4a05716c859e8
#
_entry.id   aac5fa476e1b446fbfb4a05716c859e8
#
_cell.length_a   1.000
_cell.length_b   1.000
_cell.length_c   1.000
_cell.angle_alpha   90.00
_cell.angle_beta   90.00
_cell.angle_gamma   90.00
#
_symmetry.space_group_name_H-M   'P 1'
#
loop_
_entity.id
_entity.type
_entity.pdbx_description
1 polymer ?
#
loop_
_entity_poly.entity_id
_entity_poly.type
_entity_poly.pdbx_seq_one_letter_code
_entity_poly.pdbx_strand_id
1 'polypeptide(L)'
;MQAQHCLPEEEYDMLKGKTVLLGVTGSIAAYKIAYLASALKKLHAQVHVLMTQNATNFINPITFETLTGNKCLVDTFDRNFQFSVEHVSIAKQADVVMIAPASANVIGKLAHGIADDMLTTTIMACKCKKIVSPAMNTNMYENPIVQDNLAILQHYGYEVIEPASGYLACGDTGAGKMPEPEMLLDYILREIAKEKDLLGRKVLVTAGPTQEAIDPVRYITNHSSGKMGYVLA
;
A
#
# COMPACT_ATOMS: atom_id res chain seq x y z
N MET A 1 7.95 0.14 -33.50
CA MET A 1 6.51 0.14 -33.18
C MET A 1 6.32 -0.88 -32.07
N GLN A 2 6.25 -0.42 -30.83
CA GLN A 2 5.91 -1.27 -29.68
C GLN A 2 4.39 -1.45 -29.69
N ALA A 3 3.93 -2.70 -29.74
CA ALA A 3 2.53 -3.01 -29.60
C ALA A 3 2.09 -2.57 -28.19
N GLN A 4 1.23 -1.57 -28.12
CA GLN A 4 0.46 -1.28 -26.92
C GLN A 4 -0.40 -2.52 -26.65
N HIS A 5 -0.05 -3.30 -25.61
CA HIS A 5 -0.95 -4.31 -25.07
C HIS A 5 -2.16 -3.56 -24.50
N CYS A 6 -3.23 -3.51 -25.27
CA CYS A 6 -4.53 -3.11 -24.78
C CYS A 6 -4.99 -4.26 -23.87
N LEU A 7 -5.04 -4.01 -22.57
CA LEU A 7 -5.60 -4.96 -21.61
C LEU A 7 -7.09 -5.20 -21.95
N PRO A 8 -7.64 -6.40 -21.71
CA PRO A 8 -9.07 -6.65 -21.93
C PRO A 8 -9.93 -5.72 -21.06
N GLU A 9 -11.10 -5.32 -21.56
CA GLU A 9 -12.01 -4.36 -20.87
C GLU A 9 -12.34 -4.79 -19.42
N GLU A 10 -12.40 -6.08 -19.15
CA GLU A 10 -12.62 -6.66 -17.81
C GLU A 10 -11.52 -6.31 -16.80
N GLU A 11 -10.28 -6.08 -17.24
CA GLU A 11 -9.19 -5.67 -16.36
C GLU A 11 -9.28 -4.20 -15.94
N TYR A 12 -9.91 -3.33 -16.74
CA TYR A 12 -10.09 -1.91 -16.39
C TYR A 12 -11.16 -1.69 -15.31
N ASP A 13 -12.18 -2.54 -15.23
CA ASP A 13 -13.29 -2.40 -14.27
C ASP A 13 -13.05 -3.12 -12.93
N MET A 14 -11.84 -3.61 -12.70
CA MET A 14 -11.48 -4.48 -11.55
C MET A 14 -11.79 -3.84 -10.18
N LEU A 15 -11.68 -2.52 -10.05
CA LEU A 15 -11.94 -1.78 -8.81
C LEU A 15 -13.16 -0.86 -8.90
N LYS A 16 -14.04 -1.07 -9.87
CA LYS A 16 -15.26 -0.27 -10.01
C LYS A 16 -16.18 -0.40 -8.78
N GLY A 17 -16.54 0.75 -8.22
CA GLY A 17 -17.34 0.81 -6.99
C GLY A 17 -16.55 0.58 -5.71
N LYS A 18 -15.23 0.34 -5.78
CA LYS A 18 -14.34 0.23 -4.63
C LYS A 18 -13.71 1.58 -4.29
N THR A 19 -13.58 1.84 -3.00
CA THR A 19 -13.00 3.08 -2.46
C THR A 19 -11.66 2.78 -1.79
N VAL A 20 -10.60 3.38 -2.31
CA VAL A 20 -9.24 3.29 -1.77
C VAL A 20 -8.86 4.59 -1.10
N LEU A 21 -8.41 4.51 0.15
CA LEU A 21 -7.91 5.64 0.91
C LEU A 21 -6.38 5.57 0.98
N LEU A 22 -5.71 6.56 0.40
CA LEU A 22 -4.26 6.68 0.42
C LEU A 22 -3.82 7.68 1.50
N GLY A 23 -3.02 7.22 2.46
CA GLY A 23 -2.38 8.06 3.47
C GLY A 23 -0.95 8.36 3.09
N VAL A 24 -0.63 9.63 2.77
CA VAL A 24 0.71 10.05 2.34
C VAL A 24 1.39 10.84 3.45
N THR A 25 2.58 10.40 3.86
CA THR A 25 3.32 11.02 4.95
C THR A 25 4.63 11.65 4.48
N GLY A 26 5.31 12.39 5.36
CA GLY A 26 6.51 13.16 5.06
C GLY A 26 7.73 12.28 4.74
N SER A 27 7.89 11.88 3.50
CA SER A 27 9.03 11.16 2.96
C SER A 27 9.25 11.52 1.50
N ILE A 28 10.50 11.50 1.05
CA ILE A 28 10.83 11.70 -0.37
C ILE A 28 10.09 10.69 -1.27
N ALA A 29 9.77 9.50 -0.79
CA ALA A 29 9.05 8.48 -1.55
C ALA A 29 7.58 8.86 -1.88
N ALA A 30 7.07 9.98 -1.36
CA ALA A 30 5.70 10.45 -1.61
C ALA A 30 5.39 10.62 -3.12
N TYR A 31 6.39 10.98 -3.95
CA TYR A 31 6.20 11.12 -5.40
C TYR A 31 5.72 9.82 -6.06
N LYS A 32 6.12 8.66 -5.53
CA LYS A 32 5.72 7.35 -6.07
C LYS A 32 4.22 7.10 -5.93
N ILE A 33 3.58 7.72 -4.93
CA ILE A 33 2.14 7.53 -4.69
C ILE A 33 1.29 8.22 -5.74
N ALA A 34 1.83 9.21 -6.44
CA ALA A 34 1.15 9.78 -7.61
C ALA A 34 0.96 8.72 -8.72
N TYR A 35 1.94 7.85 -8.94
CA TYR A 35 1.83 6.73 -9.88
C TYR A 35 0.79 5.71 -9.41
N LEU A 36 0.80 5.36 -8.12
CA LEU A 36 -0.19 4.45 -7.54
C LEU A 36 -1.61 5.02 -7.66
N ALA A 37 -1.81 6.30 -7.33
CA ALA A 37 -3.10 6.97 -7.48
C ALA A 37 -3.61 6.94 -8.92
N SER A 38 -2.71 7.21 -9.89
CA SER A 38 -3.03 7.13 -11.32
C SER A 38 -3.40 5.69 -11.76
N ALA A 39 -2.66 4.68 -11.28
CA ALA A 39 -2.95 3.28 -11.58
C ALA A 39 -4.31 2.85 -11.03
N LEU A 40 -4.64 3.20 -9.79
CA LEU A 40 -5.93 2.92 -9.17
C LEU A 40 -7.10 3.58 -9.92
N LYS A 41 -6.91 4.82 -10.39
CA LYS A 41 -7.93 5.50 -11.21
C LYS A 41 -8.16 4.83 -12.56
N LYS A 42 -7.11 4.29 -13.19
CA LYS A 42 -7.23 3.50 -14.42
C LYS A 42 -8.03 2.21 -14.22
N LEU A 43 -8.02 1.64 -13.01
CA LEU A 43 -8.83 0.49 -12.60
C LEU A 43 -10.23 0.89 -12.08
N HIS A 44 -10.64 2.13 -12.29
CA HIS A 44 -11.94 2.71 -11.93
C HIS A 44 -12.23 2.76 -10.42
N ALA A 45 -11.18 2.74 -9.57
CA ALA A 45 -11.35 2.96 -8.14
C ALA A 45 -11.77 4.40 -7.82
N GLN A 46 -12.54 4.57 -6.74
CA GLN A 46 -12.68 5.85 -6.05
C GLN A 46 -11.48 6.04 -5.13
N VAL A 47 -10.65 7.04 -5.42
CA VAL A 47 -9.40 7.27 -4.69
C VAL A 47 -9.50 8.57 -3.90
N HIS A 48 -9.36 8.47 -2.57
CA HIS A 48 -9.23 9.62 -1.69
C HIS A 48 -7.81 9.67 -1.12
N VAL A 49 -7.24 10.88 -1.02
CA VAL A 49 -5.88 11.06 -0.53
C VAL A 49 -5.88 11.94 0.71
N LEU A 50 -5.28 11.42 1.78
CA LEU A 50 -4.99 12.12 3.00
C LEU A 50 -3.49 12.40 3.07
N MET A 51 -3.10 13.62 3.36
CA MET A 51 -1.69 13.97 3.52
C MET A 51 -1.43 14.53 4.92
N THR A 52 -0.29 14.18 5.48
CA THR A 52 0.21 14.93 6.64
C THR A 52 0.75 16.29 6.17
N GLN A 53 0.75 17.28 7.07
CA GLN A 53 1.35 18.59 6.78
C GLN A 53 2.80 18.47 6.29
N ASN A 54 3.58 17.52 6.85
CA ASN A 54 4.95 17.29 6.42
C ASN A 54 5.05 16.70 4.99
N ALA A 55 4.04 15.98 4.54
CA ALA A 55 4.03 15.43 3.18
C ALA A 55 3.94 16.52 2.11
N THR A 56 3.31 17.66 2.41
CA THR A 56 3.17 18.78 1.47
C THR A 56 4.49 19.43 1.10
N ASN A 57 5.56 19.20 1.89
CA ASN A 57 6.92 19.66 1.55
C ASN A 57 7.58 18.79 0.46
N PHE A 58 7.07 17.59 0.19
CA PHE A 58 7.64 16.67 -0.80
C PHE A 58 6.81 16.59 -2.08
N ILE A 59 5.49 16.73 -1.96
CA ILE A 59 4.57 16.72 -3.10
C ILE A 59 3.38 17.63 -2.80
N ASN A 60 2.95 18.39 -3.81
CA ASN A 60 1.84 19.33 -3.62
C ASN A 60 0.49 18.57 -3.68
N PRO A 61 -0.48 18.88 -2.79
CA PRO A 61 -1.83 18.31 -2.79
C PRO A 61 -2.53 18.37 -4.16
N ILE A 62 -2.34 19.44 -4.93
CA ILE A 62 -2.91 19.62 -6.27
C ILE A 62 -2.55 18.48 -7.24
N THR A 63 -1.41 17.83 -7.04
CA THR A 63 -1.01 16.66 -7.84
C THR A 63 -2.02 15.53 -7.68
N PHE A 64 -2.41 15.22 -6.45
CA PHE A 64 -3.38 14.18 -6.17
C PHE A 64 -4.80 14.59 -6.56
N GLU A 65 -5.17 15.85 -6.36
CA GLU A 65 -6.47 16.37 -6.77
C GLU A 65 -6.66 16.25 -8.30
N THR A 66 -5.64 16.59 -9.06
CA THR A 66 -5.65 16.47 -10.52
C THR A 66 -5.77 15.00 -10.98
N LEU A 67 -5.06 14.07 -10.31
CA LEU A 67 -5.06 12.67 -10.68
C LEU A 67 -6.34 11.94 -10.28
N THR A 68 -6.90 12.27 -9.11
CA THR A 68 -8.04 11.54 -8.55
C THR A 68 -9.39 12.16 -8.86
N GLY A 69 -9.42 13.47 -9.16
CA GLY A 69 -10.63 14.26 -9.26
C GLY A 69 -11.32 14.54 -7.91
N ASN A 70 -10.66 14.20 -6.79
CA ASN A 70 -11.15 14.42 -5.44
C ASN A 70 -10.22 15.39 -4.71
N LYS A 71 -10.76 16.17 -3.78
CA LYS A 71 -9.96 17.03 -2.91
C LYS A 71 -8.98 16.21 -2.09
N CYS A 72 -7.73 16.67 -2.00
CA CYS A 72 -6.72 16.12 -1.13
C CYS A 72 -6.86 16.73 0.28
N LEU A 73 -7.02 15.90 1.29
CA LEU A 73 -7.28 16.32 2.64
C LEU A 73 -5.99 16.42 3.45
N VAL A 74 -5.68 17.62 3.92
CA VAL A 74 -4.47 17.92 4.69
C VAL A 74 -4.84 18.43 6.09
N ASP A 75 -5.76 19.39 6.17
CA ASP A 75 -6.13 20.06 7.40
C ASP A 75 -7.48 19.53 7.93
N THR A 76 -7.53 19.25 9.22
CA THR A 76 -8.74 18.78 9.90
C THR A 76 -9.80 19.89 10.02
N PHE A 77 -9.39 21.16 10.04
CA PHE A 77 -10.25 22.32 10.32
C PHE A 77 -10.29 23.34 9.17
N ASP A 78 -10.25 22.87 7.94
CA ASP A 78 -10.41 23.76 6.79
C ASP A 78 -11.82 24.41 6.81
N ARG A 79 -11.87 25.73 7.04
CA ARG A 79 -13.11 26.49 7.21
C ARG A 79 -13.94 26.66 5.93
N ASN A 80 -13.40 26.32 4.78
CA ASN A 80 -14.10 26.38 3.49
C ASN A 80 -14.96 25.15 3.23
N PHE A 81 -15.17 24.32 4.23
CA PHE A 81 -15.89 23.06 4.15
C PHE A 81 -17.38 23.19 4.47
N GLN A 82 -18.21 22.52 3.66
CA GLN A 82 -19.60 22.23 4.02
C GLN A 82 -19.63 21.30 5.23
N PHE A 83 -20.55 21.52 6.15
CA PHE A 83 -20.71 20.92 7.48
C PHE A 83 -20.98 19.39 7.40
N SER A 84 -20.10 18.61 6.79
CA SER A 84 -20.10 17.15 6.92
C SER A 84 -18.81 16.75 7.65
N VAL A 85 -18.95 15.80 8.58
CA VAL A 85 -17.82 15.21 9.28
C VAL A 85 -17.08 14.33 8.26
N GLU A 86 -16.33 14.98 7.37
CA GLU A 86 -15.78 14.40 6.15
C GLU A 86 -14.88 13.20 6.43
N HIS A 87 -14.02 13.29 7.46
CA HIS A 87 -13.19 12.17 7.90
C HIS A 87 -14.01 10.93 8.27
N VAL A 88 -15.21 11.10 8.87
CA VAL A 88 -16.09 9.98 9.21
C VAL A 88 -16.78 9.42 7.97
N SER A 89 -17.20 10.30 7.05
CA SER A 89 -17.84 9.87 5.78
C SER A 89 -16.90 9.03 4.94
N ILE A 90 -15.68 9.52 4.71
CA ILE A 90 -14.64 8.83 3.95
C ILE A 90 -14.22 7.53 4.63
N ALA A 91 -14.05 7.56 5.97
CA ALA A 91 -13.70 6.36 6.73
C ALA A 91 -14.73 5.24 6.63
N LYS A 92 -16.03 5.59 6.50
CA LYS A 92 -17.11 4.60 6.32
C LYS A 92 -17.17 4.02 4.91
N GLN A 93 -16.74 4.78 3.90
CA GLN A 93 -16.77 4.38 2.49
C GLN A 93 -15.53 3.57 2.08
N ALA A 94 -14.43 3.70 2.82
CA ALA A 94 -13.18 3.04 2.47
C ALA A 94 -13.29 1.51 2.54
N ASP A 95 -12.94 0.83 1.44
CA ASP A 95 -12.79 -0.62 1.36
C ASP A 95 -11.38 -1.05 1.83
N VAL A 96 -10.38 -0.21 1.61
CA VAL A 96 -8.99 -0.41 2.06
C VAL A 96 -8.29 0.92 2.31
N VAL A 97 -7.39 0.92 3.29
CA VAL A 97 -6.46 2.03 3.57
C VAL A 97 -5.05 1.58 3.25
N MET A 98 -4.34 2.36 2.43
CA MET A 98 -2.89 2.21 2.19
C MET A 98 -2.15 3.43 2.72
N ILE A 99 -1.29 3.23 3.71
CA ILE A 99 -0.43 4.28 4.27
C ILE A 99 0.95 4.15 3.66
N ALA A 100 1.22 4.94 2.65
CA ALA A 100 2.46 4.88 1.88
C ALA A 100 2.82 6.28 1.34
N PRO A 101 4.06 6.74 1.50
CA PRO A 101 5.03 6.21 2.45
C PRO A 101 4.59 6.40 3.91
N ALA A 102 4.89 5.44 4.79
CA ALA A 102 4.64 5.58 6.23
C ALA A 102 5.93 5.97 6.95
N SER A 103 5.98 7.19 7.46
CA SER A 103 7.09 7.68 8.27
C SER A 103 7.05 7.12 9.70
N ALA A 104 8.20 7.06 10.38
CA ALA A 104 8.29 6.62 11.77
C ALA A 104 7.34 7.40 12.70
N ASN A 105 7.15 8.71 12.45
CA ASN A 105 6.22 9.54 13.20
C ASN A 105 4.78 9.03 13.10
N VAL A 106 4.29 8.76 11.90
CA VAL A 106 2.90 8.30 11.69
C VAL A 106 2.73 6.87 12.20
N ILE A 107 3.73 6.00 12.01
CA ILE A 107 3.74 4.64 12.58
C ILE A 107 3.60 4.71 14.11
N GLY A 108 4.38 5.55 14.77
CA GLY A 108 4.31 5.74 16.22
C GLY A 108 2.96 6.30 16.68
N LYS A 109 2.40 7.29 15.98
CA LYS A 109 1.08 7.84 16.28
C LYS A 109 -0.02 6.78 16.20
N LEU A 110 -0.06 6.04 15.10
CA LEU A 110 -1.07 5.00 14.88
C LEU A 110 -0.94 3.85 15.89
N ALA A 111 0.28 3.42 16.22
CA ALA A 111 0.53 2.39 17.21
C ALA A 111 0.03 2.76 18.63
N HIS A 112 0.05 4.06 18.96
CA HIS A 112 -0.35 4.56 20.28
C HIS A 112 -1.71 5.28 20.29
N GLY A 113 -2.46 5.22 19.17
CA GLY A 113 -3.81 5.81 19.11
C GLY A 113 -3.83 7.33 19.11
N ILE A 114 -2.75 7.99 18.65
CA ILE A 114 -2.69 9.46 18.57
C ILE A 114 -3.36 9.89 17.25
N ALA A 115 -4.42 10.69 17.36
CA ALA A 115 -5.24 11.19 16.26
C ALA A 115 -5.27 12.73 16.30
N ASP A 116 -4.13 13.35 16.00
CA ASP A 116 -3.92 14.80 16.12
C ASP A 116 -3.89 15.53 14.76
N ASP A 117 -4.04 14.79 13.67
CA ASP A 117 -4.13 15.32 12.31
C ASP A 117 -5.23 14.63 11.48
N MET A 118 -5.53 15.16 10.30
CA MET A 118 -6.60 14.64 9.42
C MET A 118 -6.36 13.18 9.02
N LEU A 119 -5.12 12.81 8.73
CA LEU A 119 -4.74 11.46 8.33
C LEU A 119 -4.97 10.46 9.46
N THR A 120 -4.39 10.70 10.63
CA THR A 120 -4.47 9.80 11.78
C THR A 120 -5.88 9.68 12.30
N THR A 121 -6.64 10.80 12.38
CA THR A 121 -8.05 10.81 12.79
C THR A 121 -8.91 9.96 11.85
N THR A 122 -8.76 10.12 10.54
CA THR A 122 -9.54 9.35 9.56
C THR A 122 -9.20 7.87 9.62
N ILE A 123 -7.91 7.50 9.67
CA ILE A 123 -7.47 6.11 9.72
C ILE A 123 -7.98 5.41 11.00
N MET A 124 -8.00 6.10 12.12
CA MET A 124 -8.56 5.58 13.37
C MET A 124 -10.07 5.29 13.26
N ALA A 125 -10.80 6.06 12.45
CA ALA A 125 -12.24 5.86 12.23
C ALA A 125 -12.54 4.73 11.21
N CYS A 126 -11.56 4.30 10.39
CA CYS A 126 -11.73 3.25 9.40
C CYS A 126 -11.86 1.86 10.04
N LYS A 127 -12.82 1.07 9.56
CA LYS A 127 -13.00 -0.34 9.95
C LYS A 127 -12.40 -1.34 8.96
N CYS A 128 -12.12 -0.89 7.73
CA CYS A 128 -11.54 -1.73 6.68
C CYS A 128 -10.07 -2.10 6.97
N LYS A 129 -9.52 -2.99 6.14
CA LYS A 129 -8.12 -3.39 6.19
C LYS A 129 -7.20 -2.19 6.02
N LYS A 130 -6.16 -2.14 6.83
CA LYS A 130 -5.14 -1.09 6.80
C LYS A 130 -3.79 -1.70 6.47
N ILE A 131 -3.14 -1.16 5.44
CA ILE A 131 -1.85 -1.61 4.93
C ILE A 131 -0.85 -0.47 5.12
N VAL A 132 0.32 -0.79 5.67
CA VAL A 132 1.36 0.19 6.02
C VAL A 132 2.63 -0.16 5.25
N SER A 133 3.14 0.79 4.48
CA SER A 133 4.43 0.66 3.78
C SER A 133 5.45 1.62 4.40
N PRO A 134 6.32 1.16 5.30
CA PRO A 134 7.35 1.97 5.93
C PRO A 134 8.32 2.55 4.90
N ALA A 135 8.74 3.82 5.10
CA ALA A 135 9.74 4.47 4.28
C ALA A 135 10.56 5.46 5.12
N MET A 136 11.78 5.09 5.43
CA MET A 136 12.68 5.88 6.26
C MET A 136 14.13 5.43 6.08
N ASN A 137 15.08 6.15 6.71
CA ASN A 137 16.47 5.73 6.78
C ASN A 137 16.60 4.38 7.49
N THR A 138 17.61 3.57 7.12
CA THR A 138 17.84 2.23 7.66
C THR A 138 17.96 2.23 9.19
N ASN A 139 18.75 3.15 9.76
CA ASN A 139 18.91 3.22 11.21
C ASN A 139 17.60 3.57 11.94
N MET A 140 16.72 4.35 11.30
CA MET A 140 15.38 4.61 11.84
C MET A 140 14.51 3.36 11.75
N TYR A 141 14.57 2.64 10.65
CA TYR A 141 13.78 1.42 10.45
C TYR A 141 14.22 0.32 11.43
N GLU A 142 15.52 0.14 11.62
CA GLU A 142 16.10 -0.86 12.54
C GLU A 142 16.02 -0.45 14.02
N ASN A 143 15.60 0.79 14.30
CA ASN A 143 15.45 1.25 15.67
C ASN A 143 14.42 0.39 16.42
N PRO A 144 14.77 -0.17 17.61
CA PRO A 144 13.86 -1.06 18.36
C PRO A 144 12.48 -0.45 18.63
N ILE A 145 12.41 0.85 18.92
CA ILE A 145 11.13 1.54 19.16
C ILE A 145 10.26 1.51 17.89
N VAL A 146 10.85 1.66 16.70
CA VAL A 146 10.09 1.61 15.44
C VAL A 146 9.64 0.17 15.14
N GLN A 147 10.50 -0.82 15.42
CA GLN A 147 10.15 -2.24 15.27
C GLN A 147 9.03 -2.64 16.23
N ASP A 148 9.09 -2.20 17.49
CA ASP A 148 8.01 -2.42 18.46
C ASP A 148 6.69 -1.78 17.99
N ASN A 149 6.72 -0.55 17.47
CA ASN A 149 5.54 0.12 16.94
C ASN A 149 4.95 -0.62 15.73
N LEU A 150 5.78 -1.16 14.85
CA LEU A 150 5.33 -1.99 13.73
C LEU A 150 4.68 -3.29 14.23
N ALA A 151 5.27 -3.95 15.21
CA ALA A 151 4.71 -5.14 15.84
C ALA A 151 3.36 -4.85 16.52
N ILE A 152 3.22 -3.70 17.19
CA ILE A 152 1.95 -3.24 17.76
C ILE A 152 0.89 -3.06 16.67
N LEU A 153 1.23 -2.42 15.54
CA LEU A 153 0.30 -2.26 14.43
C LEU A 153 -0.14 -3.62 13.86
N GLN A 154 0.78 -4.56 13.69
CA GLN A 154 0.47 -5.93 13.23
C GLN A 154 -0.46 -6.65 14.22
N HIS A 155 -0.21 -6.52 15.53
CA HIS A 155 -1.08 -7.08 16.57
C HIS A 155 -2.51 -6.55 16.46
N TYR A 156 -2.71 -5.29 16.10
CA TYR A 156 -4.02 -4.68 15.88
C TYR A 156 -4.58 -4.87 14.45
N GLY A 157 -4.01 -5.79 13.68
CA GLY A 157 -4.53 -6.20 12.37
C GLY A 157 -4.14 -5.34 11.19
N TYR A 158 -3.21 -4.40 11.38
CA TYR A 158 -2.57 -3.73 10.24
C TYR A 158 -1.66 -4.71 9.51
N GLU A 159 -1.61 -4.61 8.21
CA GLU A 159 -0.65 -5.33 7.40
C GLU A 159 0.56 -4.43 7.13
N VAL A 160 1.73 -4.86 7.55
CA VAL A 160 2.98 -4.14 7.34
C VAL A 160 3.70 -4.76 6.15
N ILE A 161 3.91 -3.96 5.10
CA ILE A 161 4.73 -4.36 3.95
C ILE A 161 6.20 -4.19 4.33
N GLU A 162 6.99 -5.23 4.19
CA GLU A 162 8.42 -5.15 4.40
C GLU A 162 9.06 -4.17 3.41
N PRO A 163 9.86 -3.21 3.88
CA PRO A 163 10.54 -2.30 2.98
C PRO A 163 11.59 -3.05 2.14
N ALA A 164 11.76 -2.61 0.91
CA ALA A 164 12.81 -3.13 0.06
C ALA A 164 14.20 -2.72 0.60
N SER A 165 15.19 -3.55 0.33
CA SER A 165 16.60 -3.24 0.55
C SER A 165 17.21 -2.62 -0.70
N GLY A 166 18.08 -1.63 -0.53
CA GLY A 166 18.76 -0.99 -1.65
C GLY A 166 19.37 0.36 -1.29
N TYR A 167 19.77 1.10 -2.31
CA TYR A 167 20.30 2.45 -2.18
C TYR A 167 19.18 3.43 -1.79
N LEU A 168 19.38 4.14 -0.70
CA LEU A 168 18.45 5.13 -0.15
C LEU A 168 18.82 6.54 -0.61
N ALA A 169 17.87 7.46 -0.57
CA ALA A 169 18.09 8.85 -0.95
C ALA A 169 19.12 9.59 -0.06
N CYS A 170 19.37 9.09 1.15
CA CYS A 170 20.42 9.61 2.05
C CYS A 170 21.82 9.13 1.70
N GLY A 171 22.00 8.25 0.71
CA GLY A 171 23.29 7.68 0.33
C GLY A 171 23.64 6.34 1.01
N ASP A 172 22.84 5.90 1.97
CA ASP A 172 23.03 4.62 2.66
C ASP A 172 22.44 3.46 1.83
N THR A 173 22.94 2.25 2.10
CA THR A 173 22.39 1.00 1.55
C THR A 173 21.84 0.16 2.68
N GLY A 174 20.59 -0.28 2.58
CA GLY A 174 19.95 -1.11 3.60
C GLY A 174 18.43 -1.20 3.44
N ALA A 175 17.77 -1.72 4.46
CA ALA A 175 16.31 -1.76 4.54
C ALA A 175 15.74 -0.37 4.85
N GLY A 176 14.52 -0.08 4.35
CA GLY A 176 13.84 1.19 4.61
C GLY A 176 13.30 1.87 3.34
N LYS A 177 13.59 1.31 2.16
CA LYS A 177 13.07 1.80 0.88
C LYS A 177 11.63 1.33 0.68
N MET A 178 10.72 2.27 0.42
CA MET A 178 9.35 1.92 0.02
C MET A 178 9.38 1.08 -1.26
N PRO A 179 8.64 -0.03 -1.33
CA PRO A 179 8.48 -0.82 -2.55
C PRO A 179 7.99 0.02 -3.74
N GLU A 180 8.09 -0.53 -4.93
CA GLU A 180 7.62 0.15 -6.13
C GLU A 180 6.08 0.19 -6.16
N PRO A 181 5.47 1.19 -6.84
CA PRO A 181 4.02 1.39 -6.87
C PRO A 181 3.23 0.16 -7.33
N GLU A 182 3.79 -0.64 -8.23
CA GLU A 182 3.19 -1.87 -8.75
C GLU A 182 2.98 -2.90 -7.62
N MET A 183 3.96 -3.07 -6.75
CA MET A 183 3.84 -3.97 -5.60
C MET A 183 2.77 -3.46 -4.62
N LEU A 184 2.70 -2.15 -4.36
CA LEU A 184 1.67 -1.56 -3.51
C LEU A 184 0.28 -1.77 -4.11
N LEU A 185 0.16 -1.66 -5.44
CA LEU A 185 -1.08 -1.94 -6.17
C LEU A 185 -1.50 -3.40 -5.98
N ASP A 186 -0.58 -4.36 -6.09
CA ASP A 186 -0.86 -5.78 -5.90
C ASP A 186 -1.43 -6.08 -4.50
N TYR A 187 -0.91 -5.42 -3.45
CA TYR A 187 -1.47 -5.53 -2.10
C TYR A 187 -2.92 -5.03 -2.02
N ILE A 188 -3.23 -3.91 -2.69
CA ILE A 188 -4.59 -3.38 -2.74
C ILE A 188 -5.51 -4.32 -3.54
N LEU A 189 -5.09 -4.77 -4.72
CA LEU A 189 -5.85 -5.69 -5.55
C LEU A 189 -6.13 -7.01 -4.82
N ARG A 190 -5.11 -7.58 -4.18
CA ARG A 190 -5.27 -8.78 -3.37
C ARG A 190 -6.35 -8.61 -2.30
N GLU A 191 -6.47 -7.41 -1.72
CA GLU A 191 -7.44 -7.18 -0.64
C GLU A 191 -8.86 -6.97 -1.14
N ILE A 192 -9.08 -6.19 -2.20
CA ILE A 192 -10.41 -5.70 -2.57
C ILE A 192 -10.89 -6.03 -3.99
N ALA A 193 -10.02 -6.55 -4.88
CA ALA A 193 -10.40 -6.77 -6.27
C ALA A 193 -11.38 -7.95 -6.46
N LYS A 194 -11.31 -8.96 -5.60
CA LYS A 194 -12.16 -10.16 -5.67
C LYS A 194 -12.71 -10.53 -4.32
N GLU A 195 -13.88 -11.16 -4.33
CA GLU A 195 -14.46 -11.78 -3.13
C GLU A 195 -13.57 -12.92 -2.62
N LYS A 196 -13.49 -13.07 -1.30
CA LYS A 196 -12.69 -14.12 -0.64
C LYS A 196 -13.49 -15.42 -0.53
N ASP A 197 -13.85 -16.01 -1.66
CA ASP A 197 -14.67 -17.23 -1.75
C ASP A 197 -13.99 -18.48 -1.17
N LEU A 198 -12.65 -18.48 -1.08
CA LEU A 198 -11.85 -19.52 -0.46
C LEU A 198 -11.54 -19.27 1.03
N LEU A 199 -12.18 -18.28 1.66
CA LEU A 199 -11.92 -17.97 3.07
C LEU A 199 -12.14 -19.19 3.97
N GLY A 200 -11.14 -19.51 4.79
CA GLY A 200 -11.16 -20.68 5.69
C GLY A 200 -10.85 -22.02 5.00
N ARG A 201 -10.63 -22.06 3.70
CA ARG A 201 -10.15 -23.25 2.99
C ARG A 201 -8.61 -23.29 3.01
N LYS A 202 -8.07 -24.50 3.20
CA LYS A 202 -6.63 -24.75 3.06
C LYS A 202 -6.35 -25.19 1.62
N VAL A 203 -5.60 -24.40 0.87
CA VAL A 203 -5.21 -24.71 -0.51
C VAL A 203 -3.70 -24.95 -0.53
N LEU A 204 -3.27 -26.07 -1.09
CA LEU A 204 -1.87 -26.39 -1.33
C LEU A 204 -1.56 -26.14 -2.79
N VAL A 205 -0.65 -25.21 -3.05
CA VAL A 205 -0.14 -24.93 -4.40
C VAL A 205 1.32 -25.32 -4.47
N THR A 206 1.67 -26.21 -5.41
CA THR A 206 3.05 -26.59 -5.67
C THR A 206 3.61 -25.72 -6.80
N ALA A 207 4.83 -25.18 -6.61
CA ALA A 207 5.48 -24.31 -7.58
C ALA A 207 6.95 -24.70 -7.74
N GLY A 208 7.45 -24.72 -8.98
CA GLY A 208 8.83 -25.08 -9.28
C GLY A 208 8.96 -26.42 -9.99
N PRO A 209 10.22 -26.80 -10.33
CA PRO A 209 10.51 -28.07 -10.98
C PRO A 209 10.43 -29.22 -9.97
N THR A 210 9.99 -30.37 -10.44
CA THR A 210 10.21 -31.65 -9.76
C THR A 210 11.59 -32.18 -10.08
N GLN A 211 12.20 -32.90 -9.14
CA GLN A 211 13.49 -33.55 -9.33
C GLN A 211 13.36 -35.05 -9.01
N GLU A 212 13.86 -35.89 -9.91
CA GLU A 212 13.91 -37.33 -9.72
C GLU A 212 15.38 -37.77 -9.70
N ALA A 213 15.82 -38.32 -8.57
CA ALA A 213 17.22 -38.73 -8.39
C ALA A 213 17.52 -39.97 -9.26
N ILE A 214 18.59 -39.92 -10.07
CA ILE A 214 19.16 -41.06 -10.76
C ILE A 214 20.16 -41.79 -9.87
N ASP A 215 20.98 -41.00 -9.16
CA ASP A 215 21.99 -41.47 -8.21
C ASP A 215 22.22 -40.35 -7.16
N PRO A 216 23.09 -40.53 -6.17
CA PRO A 216 23.34 -39.50 -5.14
C PRO A 216 23.81 -38.14 -5.65
N VAL A 217 24.24 -38.03 -6.92
CA VAL A 217 24.82 -36.83 -7.52
C VAL A 217 23.95 -36.28 -8.64
N ARG A 218 23.29 -37.12 -9.43
CA ARG A 218 22.56 -36.74 -10.65
C ARG A 218 21.06 -36.88 -10.48
N TYR A 219 20.31 -35.98 -11.13
CA TYR A 219 18.85 -36.01 -11.11
C TYR A 219 18.28 -35.56 -12.48
N ILE A 220 17.09 -35.99 -12.78
CA ILE A 220 16.28 -35.49 -13.91
C ILE A 220 15.39 -34.37 -13.36
N THR A 221 15.34 -33.24 -14.08
CA THR A 221 14.46 -32.13 -13.76
C THR A 221 14.01 -31.43 -15.04
N ASN A 222 13.05 -30.48 -14.90
CA ASN A 222 12.63 -29.59 -15.97
C ASN A 222 13.03 -28.14 -15.68
N HIS A 223 12.91 -27.25 -16.66
CA HIS A 223 13.25 -25.83 -16.53
C HIS A 223 12.09 -24.96 -15.99
N SER A 224 11.13 -25.54 -15.27
CA SER A 224 10.01 -24.78 -14.68
C SER A 224 10.52 -23.77 -13.65
N SER A 225 10.17 -22.50 -13.82
CA SER A 225 10.45 -21.44 -12.84
C SER A 225 9.44 -21.39 -11.70
N GLY A 226 8.38 -22.20 -11.75
CA GLY A 226 7.27 -22.14 -10.79
C GLY A 226 6.30 -20.98 -11.00
N LYS A 227 6.49 -20.14 -12.02
CA LYS A 227 5.73 -18.91 -12.25
C LYS A 227 4.21 -19.14 -12.23
N MET A 228 3.71 -20.23 -12.82
CA MET A 228 2.29 -20.54 -12.81
C MET A 228 1.77 -20.83 -11.39
N GLY A 229 2.52 -21.59 -10.60
CA GLY A 229 2.14 -21.87 -9.20
C GLY A 229 2.11 -20.61 -8.34
N TYR A 230 3.06 -19.71 -8.52
CA TYR A 230 3.06 -18.41 -7.81
C TYR A 230 1.88 -17.51 -8.20
N VAL A 231 1.44 -17.56 -9.47
CA VAL A 231 0.27 -16.78 -9.92
C VAL A 231 -1.04 -17.37 -9.39
N LEU A 232 -1.08 -18.69 -9.14
CA LEU A 232 -2.27 -19.37 -8.60
C LEU A 232 -2.38 -19.24 -7.09
N ALA A 233 -1.29 -18.97 -6.38
CA ALA A 233 -1.24 -18.85 -4.91
C ALA A 233 -1.55 -17.43 -4.44
#